data_3f6a525e26f0b8aa501d7fc7fce90724
#
_entry.id   3f6a525e26f0b8aa501d7fc7fce90724
#
_cell.length_a   1.000
_cell.length_b   1.000
_cell.length_c   1.000
_cell.angle_alpha   90.00
_cell.angle_beta   90.00
_cell.angle_gamma   90.00
#
_symmetry.space_group_name_H-M   'P 1'
#
loop_
_entity.id
_entity.type
_entity.pdbx_description
1 polymer ?
#
loop_
_entity_poly.entity_id
_entity_poly.type
_entity_poly.pdbx_seq_one_letter_code
_entity_poly.pdbx_strand_id
1 'polypeptide(L)'
;MKARKKAKRRTIRWILLFLAVCFIVGRWVVKPQRDARLKEQLHQYMLEKANRLEVFQSAVAQNDGKTMNTCVYFVSEALRQNNIPIPGGTCNTTQLISELKSKWWHKDESYQNLKPGDIVFTTDTAGNKYGKPTHCYIFMKWAEEGNYDYAYICDNQANDYGGNLYHIRNIKNPETVNGATKEAFAFFMKP
;
A
#
# COMPACT_ATOMS: atom_id res chain seq x y z
N MET A 1 40.99 41.85 -10.05
CA MET A 1 40.02 40.94 -10.76
C MET A 1 40.17 39.47 -10.40
N LYS A 2 41.35 38.86 -10.30
CA LYS A 2 41.56 37.44 -10.02
C LYS A 2 41.05 36.97 -8.63
N ALA A 3 41.23 37.74 -7.56
CA ALA A 3 40.77 37.38 -6.21
C ALA A 3 39.24 37.29 -6.09
N ARG A 4 38.49 38.17 -6.72
CA ARG A 4 37.01 38.19 -6.71
C ARG A 4 36.41 36.96 -7.44
N LYS A 5 37.07 36.50 -8.54
CA LYS A 5 36.70 35.28 -9.26
C LYS A 5 36.98 34.04 -8.42
N LYS A 6 38.06 33.97 -7.62
CA LYS A 6 38.42 32.86 -6.75
C LYS A 6 37.45 32.75 -5.56
N ALA A 7 37.06 33.89 -4.97
CA ALA A 7 36.05 33.94 -3.90
C ALA A 7 34.68 33.41 -4.42
N LYS A 8 34.20 33.88 -5.56
CA LYS A 8 32.93 33.44 -6.17
C LYS A 8 32.91 31.95 -6.47
N ARG A 9 34.02 31.37 -6.96
CA ARG A 9 34.14 29.92 -7.20
C ARG A 9 34.12 29.14 -5.90
N ARG A 10 34.69 29.66 -4.82
CA ARG A 10 34.66 29.01 -3.50
C ARG A 10 33.25 28.98 -2.91
N THR A 11 32.53 30.11 -2.99
CA THR A 11 31.13 30.20 -2.55
C THR A 11 30.24 29.23 -3.31
N ILE A 12 30.35 29.17 -4.64
CA ILE A 12 29.58 28.22 -5.48
C ILE A 12 29.84 26.75 -5.06
N ARG A 13 31.11 26.38 -4.78
CA ARG A 13 31.44 25.04 -4.33
C ARG A 13 30.78 24.69 -3.00
N TRP A 14 30.76 25.60 -2.04
CA TRP A 14 30.09 25.38 -0.76
C TRP A 14 28.57 25.27 -0.88
N ILE A 15 27.96 26.07 -1.76
CA ILE A 15 26.51 25.95 -2.05
C ILE A 15 26.20 24.57 -2.67
N LEU A 16 26.96 24.12 -3.66
CA LEU A 16 26.78 22.82 -4.28
C LEU A 16 26.95 21.67 -3.27
N LEU A 17 27.93 21.77 -2.40
CA LEU A 17 28.20 20.79 -1.34
C LEU A 17 27.04 20.74 -0.33
N PHE A 18 26.53 21.90 0.08
CA PHE A 18 25.36 22.00 0.94
C PHE A 18 24.11 21.38 0.30
N LEU A 19 23.84 21.70 -0.96
CA LEU A 19 22.72 21.10 -1.70
C LEU A 19 22.86 19.58 -1.84
N ALA A 20 24.07 19.08 -2.09
CA ALA A 20 24.33 17.64 -2.15
C ALA A 20 24.08 16.96 -0.78
N VAL A 21 24.51 17.56 0.32
CA VAL A 21 24.24 17.05 1.68
C VAL A 21 22.74 17.07 1.98
N CYS A 22 22.03 18.16 1.68
CA CYS A 22 20.58 18.24 1.84
C CYS A 22 19.85 17.15 1.04
N PHE A 23 20.28 16.90 -0.20
CA PHE A 23 19.73 15.84 -1.04
C PHE A 23 19.97 14.43 -0.44
N ILE A 24 21.18 14.17 0.03
CA ILE A 24 21.54 12.90 0.66
C ILE A 24 20.71 12.69 1.94
N VAL A 25 20.66 13.69 2.83
CA VAL A 25 19.85 13.62 4.06
C VAL A 25 18.38 13.42 3.75
N GLY A 26 17.83 14.18 2.78
CA GLY A 26 16.44 14.04 2.35
C GLY A 26 16.12 12.63 1.86
N ARG A 27 17.00 12.06 1.03
CA ARG A 27 16.79 10.74 0.43
C ARG A 27 17.02 9.58 1.40
N TRP A 28 18.07 9.65 2.22
CA TRP A 28 18.53 8.51 3.04
C TRP A 28 18.03 8.52 4.47
N VAL A 29 17.59 9.64 4.98
CA VAL A 29 17.13 9.77 6.36
C VAL A 29 15.65 10.15 6.41
N VAL A 30 15.28 11.28 5.79
CA VAL A 30 13.92 11.84 5.92
C VAL A 30 12.88 10.99 5.21
N LYS A 31 13.15 10.55 3.96
CA LYS A 31 12.19 9.75 3.20
C LYS A 31 11.86 8.41 3.89
N PRO A 32 12.81 7.56 4.28
CA PRO A 32 12.50 6.28 4.93
C PRO A 32 11.72 6.44 6.24
N GLN A 33 12.01 7.46 7.03
CA GLN A 33 11.26 7.73 8.27
C GLN A 33 9.83 8.14 7.98
N ARG A 34 9.60 8.99 6.98
CA ARG A 34 8.25 9.39 6.55
C ARG A 34 7.47 8.19 6.04
N ASP A 35 8.08 7.36 5.20
CA ASP A 35 7.45 6.20 4.58
C ASP A 35 7.08 5.15 5.64
N ALA A 36 7.95 4.89 6.62
CA ALA A 36 7.66 4.04 7.76
C ALA A 36 6.49 4.59 8.61
N ARG A 37 6.47 5.90 8.85
CA ARG A 37 5.39 6.55 9.60
C ARG A 37 4.04 6.48 8.89
N LEU A 38 4.01 6.65 7.56
CA LEU A 38 2.78 6.53 6.77
C LEU A 38 2.18 5.12 6.88
N LYS A 39 3.01 4.09 6.77
CA LYS A 39 2.56 2.70 6.92
C LYS A 39 2.05 2.40 8.32
N GLU A 40 2.78 2.86 9.33
CA GLU A 40 2.36 2.71 10.72
C GLU A 40 1.02 3.43 10.99
N GLN A 41 0.83 4.63 10.48
CA GLN A 41 -0.44 5.35 10.61
C GLN A 41 -1.59 4.58 9.95
N LEU A 42 -1.40 4.09 8.73
CA LEU A 42 -2.41 3.27 8.04
C LEU A 42 -2.71 1.99 8.82
N HIS A 43 -1.68 1.30 9.29
CA HIS A 43 -1.84 0.09 10.10
C HIS A 43 -2.63 0.35 11.38
N GLN A 44 -2.25 1.34 12.18
CA GLN A 44 -2.92 1.70 13.42
C GLN A 44 -4.37 2.14 13.17
N TYR A 45 -4.61 2.93 12.12
CA TYR A 45 -5.95 3.33 11.72
C TYR A 45 -6.85 2.12 11.41
N MET A 46 -6.30 1.13 10.69
CA MET A 46 -7.03 -0.08 10.31
C MET A 46 -7.13 -1.14 11.43
N LEU A 47 -6.44 -0.99 12.56
CA LEU A 47 -6.67 -1.82 13.74
C LEU A 47 -8.02 -1.50 14.43
N GLU A 48 -8.51 -0.26 14.28
CA GLU A 48 -9.76 0.17 14.88
C GLU A 48 -10.98 -0.31 14.07
N LYS A 49 -11.90 -1.03 14.72
CA LYS A 49 -13.11 -1.57 14.06
C LYS A 49 -14.00 -0.47 13.49
N ALA A 50 -14.14 0.64 14.18
CA ALA A 50 -14.95 1.77 13.72
C ALA A 50 -14.42 2.35 12.40
N ASN A 51 -13.11 2.55 12.30
CA ASN A 51 -12.47 3.06 11.09
C ASN A 51 -12.64 2.10 9.90
N ARG A 52 -12.48 0.78 10.11
CA ARG A 52 -12.72 -0.21 9.05
C ARG A 52 -14.16 -0.17 8.52
N LEU A 53 -15.13 0.00 9.43
CA LEU A 53 -16.54 0.11 9.04
C LEU A 53 -16.81 1.40 8.26
N GLU A 54 -16.26 2.52 8.66
CA GLU A 54 -16.36 3.80 7.95
C GLU A 54 -15.76 3.71 6.55
N VAL A 55 -14.53 3.17 6.44
CA VAL A 55 -13.86 2.91 5.16
C VAL A 55 -14.73 2.02 4.27
N PHE A 56 -15.30 0.95 4.81
CA PHE A 56 -16.15 0.03 4.04
C PHE A 56 -17.44 0.70 3.56
N GLN A 57 -18.14 1.43 4.42
CA GLN A 57 -19.36 2.16 4.06
C GLN A 57 -19.10 3.19 2.97
N SER A 58 -18.01 3.97 3.10
CA SER A 58 -17.58 4.94 2.09
C SER A 58 -17.23 4.26 0.77
N ALA A 59 -16.53 3.13 0.82
CA ALA A 59 -16.16 2.36 -0.37
C ALA A 59 -17.39 1.78 -1.10
N VAL A 60 -18.36 1.27 -0.37
CA VAL A 60 -19.64 0.78 -0.92
C VAL A 60 -20.43 1.92 -1.54
N ALA A 61 -20.51 3.08 -0.88
CA ALA A 61 -21.18 4.26 -1.44
C ALA A 61 -20.53 4.72 -2.76
N GLN A 62 -19.20 4.70 -2.86
CA GLN A 62 -18.46 5.03 -4.09
C GLN A 62 -18.67 4.00 -5.21
N ASN A 63 -19.10 2.79 -4.88
CA ASN A 63 -19.40 1.70 -5.82
C ASN A 63 -20.92 1.48 -6.02
N ASP A 64 -21.71 2.55 -6.03
CA ASP A 64 -23.17 2.53 -6.26
C ASP A 64 -23.93 1.60 -5.28
N GLY A 65 -23.48 1.50 -4.03
CA GLY A 65 -24.07 0.65 -3.00
C GLY A 65 -23.70 -0.84 -3.13
N LYS A 66 -22.82 -1.22 -4.03
CA LYS A 66 -22.41 -2.62 -4.24
C LYS A 66 -21.22 -2.99 -3.36
N THR A 67 -21.29 -4.15 -2.72
CA THR A 67 -20.18 -4.71 -1.92
C THR A 67 -19.19 -5.53 -2.77
N MET A 68 -19.61 -6.03 -3.94
CA MET A 68 -18.75 -6.74 -4.89
C MET A 68 -17.87 -5.76 -5.67
N ASN A 69 -16.66 -6.20 -6.01
CA ASN A 69 -15.67 -5.40 -6.75
C ASN A 69 -15.29 -4.07 -6.06
N THR A 70 -15.35 -4.04 -4.73
CA THR A 70 -15.14 -2.83 -3.93
C THR A 70 -13.72 -2.76 -3.34
N CYS A 71 -12.85 -3.74 -3.63
CA CYS A 71 -11.50 -3.83 -3.04
C CYS A 71 -10.64 -2.58 -3.28
N VAL A 72 -10.68 -2.03 -4.49
CA VAL A 72 -9.92 -0.82 -4.83
C VAL A 72 -10.49 0.41 -4.14
N TYR A 73 -11.81 0.55 -4.07
CA TYR A 73 -12.45 1.64 -3.32
C TYR A 73 -12.12 1.57 -1.83
N PHE A 74 -12.13 0.35 -1.25
CA PHE A 74 -11.77 0.13 0.16
C PHE A 74 -10.33 0.56 0.45
N VAL A 75 -9.37 0.04 -0.31
CA VAL A 75 -7.96 0.40 -0.13
C VAL A 75 -7.73 1.89 -0.40
N SER A 76 -8.34 2.44 -1.45
CA SER A 76 -8.22 3.86 -1.79
C SER A 76 -8.79 4.77 -0.69
N GLU A 77 -9.91 4.39 -0.08
CA GLU A 77 -10.50 5.16 1.02
C GLU A 77 -9.61 5.09 2.27
N ALA A 78 -9.13 3.91 2.65
CA ALA A 78 -8.19 3.78 3.76
C ALA A 78 -6.93 4.65 3.57
N LEU A 79 -6.41 4.71 2.35
CA LEU A 79 -5.29 5.58 2.00
C LEU A 79 -5.65 7.08 2.14
N ARG A 80 -6.82 7.50 1.65
CA ARG A 80 -7.29 8.91 1.75
C ARG A 80 -7.44 9.35 3.20
N GLN A 81 -8.04 8.52 4.05
CA GLN A 81 -8.19 8.78 5.49
C GLN A 81 -6.84 8.91 6.21
N ASN A 82 -5.78 8.38 5.62
CA ASN A 82 -4.40 8.47 6.14
C ASN A 82 -3.53 9.46 5.36
N ASN A 83 -4.13 10.50 4.76
CA ASN A 83 -3.44 11.59 4.06
C ASN A 83 -2.62 11.13 2.84
N ILE A 84 -2.97 10.00 2.23
CA ILE A 84 -2.41 9.54 0.96
C ILE A 84 -3.49 9.76 -0.11
N PRO A 85 -3.41 10.85 -0.89
CA PRO A 85 -4.49 11.24 -1.79
C PRO A 85 -4.57 10.28 -2.98
N ILE A 86 -5.68 9.54 -3.08
CA ILE A 86 -6.05 8.72 -4.23
C ILE A 86 -7.29 9.35 -4.88
N PRO A 87 -7.30 9.58 -6.20
CA PRO A 87 -8.45 10.15 -6.90
C PRO A 87 -9.72 9.31 -6.69
N GLY A 88 -10.88 9.98 -6.50
CA GLY A 88 -12.16 9.31 -6.25
C GLY A 88 -12.61 8.37 -7.37
N GLY A 89 -12.20 8.65 -8.62
CA GLY A 89 -12.50 7.79 -9.77
C GLY A 89 -11.62 6.54 -9.91
N THR A 90 -10.73 6.25 -8.94
CA THR A 90 -9.89 5.05 -8.95
C THR A 90 -10.73 3.83 -8.61
N CYS A 91 -11.07 2.99 -9.60
CA CYS A 91 -12.04 1.90 -9.48
C CYS A 91 -11.49 0.51 -9.82
N ASN A 92 -10.24 0.39 -10.25
CA ASN A 92 -9.63 -0.91 -10.57
C ASN A 92 -8.16 -0.98 -10.16
N THR A 93 -7.64 -2.20 -10.04
CA THR A 93 -6.27 -2.48 -9.55
C THR A 93 -5.19 -1.82 -10.40
N THR A 94 -5.37 -1.74 -11.73
CA THR A 94 -4.40 -1.08 -12.63
C THR A 94 -4.29 0.42 -12.34
N GLN A 95 -5.43 1.09 -12.13
CA GLN A 95 -5.45 2.51 -11.77
C GLN A 95 -4.80 2.73 -10.38
N LEU A 96 -5.16 1.92 -9.38
CA LEU A 96 -4.57 2.05 -8.04
C LEU A 96 -3.04 1.86 -8.07
N ILE A 97 -2.53 0.88 -8.81
CA ILE A 97 -1.09 0.67 -8.99
C ILE A 97 -0.44 1.90 -9.64
N SER A 98 -1.08 2.49 -10.66
CA SER A 98 -0.59 3.70 -11.31
C SER A 98 -0.53 4.88 -10.34
N GLU A 99 -1.58 5.07 -9.54
CA GLU A 99 -1.65 6.12 -8.53
C GLU A 99 -0.58 5.97 -7.45
N LEU A 100 -0.36 4.74 -6.96
CA LEU A 100 0.69 4.46 -5.99
C LEU A 100 2.08 4.73 -6.58
N LYS A 101 2.34 4.31 -7.81
CA LYS A 101 3.61 4.60 -8.51
C LYS A 101 3.84 6.10 -8.68
N SER A 102 2.81 6.89 -9.01
CA SER A 102 2.91 8.34 -9.12
C SER A 102 3.34 9.02 -7.81
N LYS A 103 3.12 8.35 -6.67
CA LYS A 103 3.48 8.78 -5.32
C LYS A 103 4.78 8.15 -4.81
N TRP A 104 5.58 7.59 -5.73
CA TRP A 104 6.88 6.96 -5.46
C TRP A 104 6.80 5.67 -4.64
N TRP A 105 5.64 5.02 -4.62
CA TRP A 105 5.54 3.67 -4.13
C TRP A 105 6.17 2.70 -5.13
N HIS A 106 6.84 1.69 -4.63
CA HIS A 106 7.52 0.70 -5.45
C HIS A 106 7.04 -0.72 -5.17
N LYS A 107 7.11 -1.54 -6.20
CA LYS A 107 6.71 -2.94 -6.16
C LYS A 107 7.79 -3.78 -5.47
N ASP A 108 7.35 -4.74 -4.64
CA ASP A 108 8.17 -5.82 -4.09
C ASP A 108 7.43 -7.15 -4.29
N GLU A 109 8.11 -8.18 -4.74
CA GLU A 109 7.53 -9.49 -5.06
C GLU A 109 7.82 -10.56 -3.99
N SER A 110 8.61 -10.22 -2.98
CA SER A 110 8.96 -11.11 -1.87
C SER A 110 8.00 -10.94 -0.71
N TYR A 111 7.04 -11.86 -0.54
CA TYR A 111 6.08 -11.79 0.56
C TYR A 111 6.75 -11.77 1.95
N GLN A 112 7.96 -12.32 2.10
CA GLN A 112 8.73 -12.25 3.35
C GLN A 112 9.08 -10.82 3.78
N ASN A 113 9.09 -9.88 2.83
CA ASN A 113 9.36 -8.47 3.09
C ASN A 113 8.11 -7.68 3.51
N LEU A 114 6.92 -8.30 3.53
CA LEU A 114 5.68 -7.67 3.94
C LEU A 114 5.77 -7.13 5.36
N LYS A 115 5.30 -5.90 5.52
CA LYS A 115 5.17 -5.21 6.80
C LYS A 115 3.78 -4.61 6.95
N PRO A 116 3.27 -4.47 8.17
CA PRO A 116 1.98 -3.85 8.42
C PRO A 116 1.80 -2.53 7.66
N GLY A 117 0.63 -2.36 7.01
CA GLY A 117 0.32 -1.21 6.18
C GLY A 117 0.75 -1.30 4.71
N ASP A 118 1.42 -2.36 4.28
CA ASP A 118 1.70 -2.59 2.86
C ASP A 118 0.41 -2.93 2.09
N ILE A 119 0.32 -2.46 0.84
CA ILE A 119 -0.81 -2.73 -0.04
C ILE A 119 -0.48 -3.90 -0.94
N VAL A 120 -1.21 -4.99 -0.76
CA VAL A 120 -0.98 -6.25 -1.46
C VAL A 120 -1.91 -6.40 -2.65
N PHE A 121 -1.41 -7.01 -3.71
CA PHE A 121 -2.13 -7.36 -4.92
C PHE A 121 -2.01 -8.86 -5.17
N THR A 122 -3.12 -9.48 -5.56
CA THR A 122 -3.18 -10.91 -5.89
C THR A 122 -2.76 -11.20 -7.33
N THR A 123 -2.64 -12.48 -7.67
CA THR A 123 -2.52 -12.94 -9.06
C THR A 123 -3.79 -12.59 -9.87
N ASP A 124 -3.75 -12.78 -11.17
CA ASP A 124 -4.97 -12.83 -11.99
C ASP A 124 -5.75 -14.13 -11.75
N THR A 125 -6.91 -14.26 -12.43
CA THR A 125 -7.79 -15.44 -12.31
C THR A 125 -7.14 -16.76 -12.77
N ALA A 126 -6.09 -16.67 -13.58
CA ALA A 126 -5.31 -17.83 -14.04
C ALA A 126 -4.13 -18.17 -13.12
N GLY A 127 -3.94 -17.43 -12.02
CA GLY A 127 -2.81 -17.59 -11.10
C GLY A 127 -1.51 -16.95 -11.58
N ASN A 128 -1.57 -16.09 -12.61
CA ASN A 128 -0.38 -15.44 -13.15
C ASN A 128 -0.02 -14.19 -12.31
N LYS A 129 1.20 -14.14 -11.78
CA LYS A 129 1.74 -13.01 -11.01
C LYS A 129 1.97 -11.75 -11.84
N TYR A 130 2.11 -11.90 -13.15
CA TYR A 130 2.35 -10.78 -14.08
C TYR A 130 1.08 -10.33 -14.80
N GLY A 131 -0.04 -11.01 -14.53
CA GLY A 131 -1.35 -10.64 -15.03
C GLY A 131 -1.95 -9.44 -14.31
N LYS A 132 -3.19 -9.07 -14.70
CA LYS A 132 -3.94 -8.02 -14.02
C LYS A 132 -4.44 -8.56 -12.68
N PRO A 133 -4.04 -7.97 -11.53
CA PRO A 133 -4.51 -8.43 -10.23
C PRO A 133 -6.05 -8.37 -10.12
N THR A 134 -6.63 -9.43 -9.57
CA THR A 134 -8.09 -9.51 -9.35
C THR A 134 -8.51 -8.82 -8.07
N HIS A 135 -7.61 -8.73 -7.08
CA HIS A 135 -7.92 -8.20 -5.76
C HIS A 135 -6.75 -7.42 -5.17
N CYS A 136 -7.06 -6.55 -4.19
CA CYS A 136 -6.07 -5.87 -3.37
C CYS A 136 -6.57 -5.76 -1.92
N TYR A 137 -5.62 -5.73 -0.98
CA TYR A 137 -5.89 -5.65 0.45
C TYR A 137 -4.74 -4.98 1.21
N ILE A 138 -4.97 -4.64 2.47
CA ILE A 138 -3.97 -4.08 3.38
C ILE A 138 -3.44 -5.22 4.25
N PHE A 139 -2.12 -5.45 4.22
CA PHE A 139 -1.46 -6.42 5.09
C PHE A 139 -1.40 -5.87 6.52
N MET A 140 -1.81 -6.69 7.49
CA MET A 140 -1.85 -6.30 8.89
C MET A 140 -0.77 -6.99 9.74
N LYS A 141 -0.63 -8.28 9.62
CA LYS A 141 0.42 -9.08 10.28
C LYS A 141 0.41 -10.53 9.78
N TRP A 142 1.47 -11.24 10.00
CA TRP A 142 1.49 -12.70 9.87
C TRP A 142 0.61 -13.34 10.95
N ALA A 143 -0.04 -14.44 10.62
CA ALA A 143 -0.83 -15.19 11.59
C ALA A 143 0.07 -15.86 12.64
N GLU A 144 1.24 -16.30 12.20
CA GLU A 144 2.28 -16.93 13.00
C GLU A 144 3.64 -16.39 12.53
N GLU A 145 4.51 -16.01 13.45
CA GLU A 145 5.85 -15.52 13.12
C GLU A 145 6.70 -16.63 12.50
N GLY A 146 7.34 -16.32 11.36
CA GLY A 146 8.15 -17.27 10.60
C GLY A 146 7.36 -18.21 9.69
N ASN A 147 6.03 -18.22 9.77
CA ASN A 147 5.15 -18.92 8.86
C ASN A 147 4.46 -17.92 7.92
N TYR A 148 4.73 -18.05 6.64
CA TYR A 148 4.28 -17.10 5.60
C TYR A 148 3.08 -17.63 4.79
N ASP A 149 2.35 -18.59 5.27
CA ASP A 149 1.20 -19.13 4.56
C ASP A 149 -0.06 -18.30 4.81
N TYR A 150 -0.26 -17.88 6.08
CA TYR A 150 -1.44 -17.14 6.51
C TYR A 150 -1.10 -15.78 7.09
N ALA A 151 -1.90 -14.79 6.69
CA ALA A 151 -1.79 -13.43 7.20
C ALA A 151 -3.16 -12.90 7.66
N TYR A 152 -3.15 -12.01 8.65
CA TYR A 152 -4.26 -11.12 8.91
C TYR A 152 -4.22 -9.96 7.93
N ILE A 153 -5.36 -9.68 7.32
CA ILE A 153 -5.52 -8.63 6.31
C ILE A 153 -6.76 -7.78 6.60
N CYS A 154 -6.85 -6.61 5.99
CA CYS A 154 -8.07 -5.82 5.91
C CYS A 154 -8.49 -5.66 4.44
N ASP A 155 -9.73 -6.01 4.11
CA ASP A 155 -10.33 -5.82 2.80
C ASP A 155 -11.87 -5.71 2.85
N ASN A 156 -12.51 -5.64 1.69
CA ASN A 156 -13.96 -5.52 1.55
C ASN A 156 -14.72 -6.87 1.59
N GLN A 157 -14.05 -8.00 1.75
CA GLN A 157 -14.65 -9.34 1.59
C GLN A 157 -15.31 -9.88 2.89
N ALA A 158 -15.82 -8.99 3.73
CA ALA A 158 -16.43 -9.34 5.02
C ALA A 158 -17.50 -10.44 4.92
N ASN A 159 -18.29 -10.47 3.84
CA ASN A 159 -19.34 -11.48 3.62
C ASN A 159 -18.79 -12.91 3.56
N ASP A 160 -17.56 -13.08 3.08
CA ASP A 160 -16.92 -14.38 2.97
C ASP A 160 -16.24 -14.81 4.28
N TYR A 161 -16.06 -13.86 5.21
CA TYR A 161 -15.35 -14.06 6.46
C TYR A 161 -16.20 -13.72 7.71
N GLY A 162 -17.49 -14.14 7.67
CA GLY A 162 -18.39 -13.99 8.83
C GLY A 162 -18.63 -12.54 9.28
N GLY A 163 -18.64 -11.60 8.35
CA GLY A 163 -18.83 -10.17 8.62
C GLY A 163 -17.56 -9.42 9.03
N ASN A 164 -16.39 -10.05 8.95
CA ASN A 164 -15.15 -9.45 9.40
C ASN A 164 -14.36 -8.81 8.26
N LEU A 165 -14.15 -7.50 8.35
CA LEU A 165 -13.26 -6.74 7.46
C LEU A 165 -11.76 -6.92 7.80
N TYR A 166 -11.48 -7.44 8.98
CA TYR A 166 -10.15 -7.85 9.47
C TYR A 166 -10.21 -9.35 9.72
N HIS A 167 -9.55 -10.14 8.88
CA HIS A 167 -9.65 -11.60 8.94
C HIS A 167 -8.34 -12.25 8.52
N ILE A 168 -8.25 -13.56 8.79
CA ILE A 168 -7.14 -14.41 8.36
C ILE A 168 -7.38 -14.90 6.93
N ARG A 169 -6.32 -14.98 6.13
CA ARG A 169 -6.36 -15.48 4.76
C ARG A 169 -5.07 -16.24 4.42
N ASN A 170 -5.20 -17.34 3.66
CA ASN A 170 -4.04 -17.91 2.98
C ASN A 170 -3.60 -16.95 1.87
N ILE A 171 -2.38 -16.45 1.94
CA ILE A 171 -1.85 -15.54 0.91
C ILE A 171 -0.87 -16.23 -0.03
N LYS A 172 -0.34 -17.37 0.35
CA LYS A 172 0.66 -18.10 -0.42
C LYS A 172 0.03 -18.94 -1.54
N ASN A 173 -1.09 -19.58 -1.23
CA ASN A 173 -1.81 -20.45 -2.17
C ASN A 173 -3.23 -19.95 -2.36
N PRO A 174 -3.83 -20.18 -3.55
CA PRO A 174 -5.26 -19.95 -3.74
C PRO A 174 -6.06 -20.83 -2.78
N GLU A 175 -7.16 -20.30 -2.26
CA GLU A 175 -8.12 -21.04 -1.45
C GLU A 175 -9.55 -20.72 -1.86
N THR A 176 -10.49 -21.59 -1.52
CA THR A 176 -11.92 -21.36 -1.74
C THR A 176 -12.59 -21.06 -0.41
N VAL A 177 -13.22 -19.89 -0.30
CA VAL A 177 -13.97 -19.46 0.88
C VAL A 177 -15.39 -19.11 0.44
N ASN A 178 -16.38 -19.78 1.05
CA ASN A 178 -17.81 -19.60 0.70
C ASN A 178 -18.11 -19.72 -0.81
N GLY A 179 -17.41 -20.64 -1.50
CA GLY A 179 -17.60 -20.87 -2.94
C GLY A 179 -16.88 -19.86 -3.85
N ALA A 180 -16.19 -18.87 -3.29
CA ALA A 180 -15.40 -17.89 -4.05
C ALA A 180 -13.90 -18.20 -3.95
N THR A 181 -13.22 -18.20 -5.09
CA THR A 181 -11.77 -18.34 -5.15
C THR A 181 -11.11 -17.08 -4.61
N LYS A 182 -10.11 -17.27 -3.75
CA LYS A 182 -9.23 -16.24 -3.22
C LYS A 182 -7.84 -16.48 -3.81
N GLU A 183 -7.44 -15.62 -4.74
CA GLU A 183 -6.19 -15.77 -5.47
C GLU A 183 -5.00 -15.51 -4.56
N ALA A 184 -3.87 -16.15 -4.88
CA ALA A 184 -2.63 -16.02 -4.13
C ALA A 184 -1.97 -14.63 -4.28
N PHE A 185 -1.01 -14.36 -3.42
CA PHE A 185 -0.14 -13.20 -3.50
C PHE A 185 0.61 -13.13 -4.84
N ALA A 186 0.65 -11.94 -5.44
CA ALA A 186 1.52 -11.65 -6.57
C ALA A 186 2.65 -10.68 -6.19
N PHE A 187 2.32 -9.57 -5.58
CA PHE A 187 3.26 -8.54 -5.14
C PHE A 187 2.59 -7.57 -4.17
N PHE A 188 3.37 -6.69 -3.57
CA PHE A 188 2.85 -5.58 -2.80
C PHE A 188 3.51 -4.26 -3.21
N MET A 189 2.85 -3.16 -2.84
CA MET A 189 3.35 -1.80 -3.01
C MET A 189 3.66 -1.20 -1.64
N LYS A 190 4.79 -0.52 -1.54
CA LYS A 190 5.25 0.21 -0.35
C LYS A 190 5.81 1.57 -0.74
N PRO A 191 5.72 2.60 0.13
CA PRO A 191 6.26 3.93 -0.15
C PRO A 191 7.76 3.96 -0.38
#